data_b306295f4468fcbb7a5cb7eddda12147
#
_entry.id   b306295f4468fcbb7a5cb7eddda12147
#
_cell.length_a   1.000
_cell.length_b   1.000
_cell.length_c   1.000
_cell.angle_alpha   90.00
_cell.angle_beta   90.00
_cell.angle_gamma   90.00
#
_symmetry.space_group_name_H-M   'P 1'
#
loop_
_entity.id
_entity.type
_entity.pdbx_description
1 polymer ?
#
loop_
_entity_poly.entity_id
_entity_poly.type
_entity_poly.pdbx_seq_one_letter_code
_entity_poly.pdbx_strand_id
1 'polypeptide(L)'
;MTDPTNATDRSHDARNEASHRRLADLASRLGADELALEVDNTWTVGALLGHLAFWDGLVAARWRHAEASGNATPIGLDDELPDLINSSAIPAWRLIDPRRLGALVVSAATDVDALIASLPAASVEGALAEGRPRLLDRSLHREEHIATVEARLRA
;
A
#
# COMPACT_ATOMS: atom_id res chain seq x y z
N MET A 1 -18.11 -25.47 23.42
CA MET A 1 -18.85 -24.19 23.36
C MET A 1 -17.81 -23.12 23.15
N THR A 2 -17.60 -22.71 21.91
CA THR A 2 -16.66 -21.66 21.56
C THR A 2 -17.29 -20.31 21.92
N ASP A 3 -16.59 -19.55 22.76
CA ASP A 3 -16.96 -18.21 23.17
C ASP A 3 -17.07 -17.31 21.91
N PRO A 4 -18.22 -16.68 21.63
CA PRO A 4 -18.39 -15.82 20.45
C PRO A 4 -17.63 -14.49 20.55
N THR A 5 -16.88 -14.25 21.63
CA THR A 5 -16.17 -13.00 21.90
C THR A 5 -14.72 -12.96 21.39
N ASN A 6 -14.22 -13.99 20.70
CA ASN A 6 -12.83 -14.05 20.26
C ASN A 6 -12.69 -14.18 18.72
N ALA A 7 -13.50 -13.44 17.97
CA ALA A 7 -13.28 -13.34 16.53
C ALA A 7 -12.11 -12.37 16.25
N THR A 8 -11.14 -12.80 15.42
CA THR A 8 -10.02 -11.95 14.98
C THR A 8 -10.54 -10.67 14.33
N ASP A 9 -10.05 -9.52 14.77
CA ASP A 9 -10.43 -8.23 14.19
C ASP A 9 -9.87 -8.14 12.75
N ARG A 10 -10.77 -8.10 11.77
CA ARG A 10 -10.49 -7.95 10.35
C ARG A 10 -11.14 -6.69 9.76
N SER A 11 -11.41 -5.69 10.57
CA SER A 11 -12.03 -4.43 10.14
C SER A 11 -11.21 -3.71 9.07
N HIS A 12 -9.91 -3.98 8.97
CA HIS A 12 -9.02 -3.48 7.92
C HIS A 12 -9.39 -3.98 6.52
N ASP A 13 -10.00 -5.17 6.38
CA ASP A 13 -10.37 -5.70 5.06
C ASP A 13 -11.35 -4.78 4.32
N ALA A 14 -12.38 -4.30 5.00
CA ALA A 14 -13.35 -3.36 4.42
C ALA A 14 -12.71 -2.00 4.09
N ARG A 15 -11.79 -1.50 4.91
CA ARG A 15 -11.05 -0.26 4.64
C ARG A 15 -10.11 -0.40 3.46
N ASN A 16 -9.42 -1.54 3.35
CA ASN A 16 -8.56 -1.85 2.21
C ASN A 16 -9.36 -1.87 0.92
N GLU A 17 -10.50 -2.56 0.91
CA GLU A 17 -11.39 -2.60 -0.25
C GLU A 17 -11.89 -1.20 -0.66
N ALA A 18 -12.31 -0.38 0.30
CA ALA A 18 -12.79 0.97 0.03
C ALA A 18 -11.68 1.86 -0.55
N SER A 19 -10.48 1.83 0.03
CA SER A 19 -9.33 2.60 -0.47
C SER A 19 -8.84 2.09 -1.82
N HIS A 20 -8.91 0.80 -2.06
CA HIS A 20 -8.57 0.20 -3.35
C HIS A 20 -9.52 0.69 -4.46
N ARG A 21 -10.84 0.67 -4.22
CA ARG A 21 -11.82 1.22 -5.19
C ARG A 21 -11.56 2.69 -5.48
N ARG A 22 -11.27 3.47 -4.45
CA ARG A 22 -10.96 4.90 -4.59
C ARG A 22 -9.67 5.12 -5.39
N LEU A 23 -8.63 4.31 -5.13
CA LEU A 23 -7.37 4.35 -5.87
C LEU A 23 -7.56 3.99 -7.35
N ALA A 24 -8.34 2.93 -7.64
CA ALA A 24 -8.64 2.51 -8.99
C ALA A 24 -9.42 3.56 -9.77
N ASP A 25 -10.41 4.20 -9.13
CA ASP A 25 -11.17 5.30 -9.71
C ASP A 25 -10.27 6.51 -10.01
N LEU A 26 -9.42 6.91 -9.07
CA LEU A 26 -8.44 7.97 -9.28
C LEU A 26 -7.50 7.65 -10.43
N ALA A 27 -6.88 6.47 -10.42
CA ALA A 27 -5.92 6.05 -11.45
C ALA A 27 -6.55 6.04 -12.86
N SER A 28 -7.84 5.68 -12.98
CA SER A 28 -8.56 5.65 -14.25
C SER A 28 -8.77 7.03 -14.88
N ARG A 29 -8.68 8.10 -14.09
CA ARG A 29 -8.90 9.48 -14.52
C ARG A 29 -7.61 10.24 -14.84
N LEU A 30 -6.45 9.67 -14.56
CA LEU A 30 -5.15 10.33 -14.72
C LEU A 30 -4.54 10.01 -16.09
N GLY A 31 -4.37 11.02 -16.91
CA GLY A 31 -3.59 10.95 -18.14
C GLY A 31 -2.12 11.30 -17.92
N ALA A 32 -1.34 11.31 -19.01
CA ALA A 32 0.09 11.60 -18.96
C ALA A 32 0.39 13.00 -18.38
N ASP A 33 -0.43 13.98 -18.68
CA ASP A 33 -0.26 15.36 -18.22
C ASP A 33 -0.48 15.46 -16.70
N GLU A 34 -1.54 14.86 -16.18
CA GLU A 34 -1.81 14.82 -14.74
C GLU A 34 -0.74 14.05 -13.97
N LEU A 35 -0.25 12.94 -14.53
CA LEU A 35 0.82 12.15 -13.91
C LEU A 35 2.16 12.89 -13.86
N ALA A 36 2.39 13.81 -14.80
CA ALA A 36 3.60 14.65 -14.83
C ALA A 36 3.56 15.83 -13.86
N LEU A 37 2.39 16.17 -13.28
CA LEU A 37 2.26 17.29 -12.35
C LEU A 37 3.17 17.11 -11.14
N GLU A 38 3.95 18.13 -10.84
CA GLU A 38 4.76 18.17 -9.61
C GLU A 38 3.87 18.45 -8.40
N VAL A 39 4.02 17.63 -7.38
CA VAL A 39 3.39 17.81 -6.07
C VAL A 39 4.24 18.77 -5.23
N ASP A 40 5.55 18.55 -5.29
CA ASP A 40 6.59 19.39 -4.72
C ASP A 40 7.87 19.29 -5.57
N ASN A 41 8.99 19.81 -5.09
CA ASN A 41 10.27 19.79 -5.84
C ASN A 41 10.85 18.38 -6.06
N THR A 42 10.28 17.36 -5.42
CA THR A 42 10.80 15.98 -5.43
C THR A 42 9.82 15.01 -6.07
N TRP A 43 8.52 15.15 -5.78
CA TRP A 43 7.47 14.23 -6.15
C TRP A 43 6.63 14.72 -7.31
N THR A 44 6.35 13.83 -8.25
CA THR A 44 5.24 13.99 -9.20
C THR A 44 4.06 13.12 -8.78
N VAL A 45 2.87 13.40 -9.34
CA VAL A 45 1.69 12.53 -9.15
C VAL A 45 2.02 11.09 -9.57
N GLY A 46 2.68 10.92 -10.71
CA GLY A 46 3.11 9.59 -11.17
C GLY A 46 4.09 8.89 -10.22
N ALA A 47 5.05 9.62 -9.67
CA ALA A 47 5.98 9.06 -8.69
C ALA A 47 5.27 8.63 -7.40
N LEU A 48 4.23 9.34 -6.95
CA LEU A 48 3.40 8.92 -5.81
C LEU A 48 2.65 7.62 -6.09
N LEU A 49 2.12 7.44 -7.30
CA LEU A 49 1.48 6.17 -7.67
C LEU A 49 2.50 5.02 -7.74
N GLY A 50 3.69 5.28 -8.29
CA GLY A 50 4.80 4.32 -8.28
C GLY A 50 5.23 3.92 -6.86
N HIS A 51 5.27 4.88 -5.95
CA HIS A 51 5.53 4.68 -4.53
C HIS A 51 4.45 3.80 -3.87
N LEU A 52 3.18 4.06 -4.13
CA LEU A 52 2.08 3.23 -3.62
C LEU A 52 2.20 1.79 -4.12
N ALA A 53 2.44 1.59 -5.41
CA ALA A 53 2.63 0.26 -6.00
C ALA A 53 3.83 -0.47 -5.37
N PHE A 54 4.94 0.23 -5.17
CA PHE A 54 6.13 -0.34 -4.54
C PHE A 54 5.86 -0.80 -3.10
N TRP A 55 5.26 0.05 -2.27
CA TRP A 55 5.03 -0.28 -0.86
C TRP A 55 3.97 -1.35 -0.66
N ASP A 56 2.92 -1.38 -1.48
CA ASP A 56 1.96 -2.49 -1.47
C ASP A 56 2.64 -3.80 -1.89
N GLY A 57 3.46 -3.77 -2.92
CA GLY A 57 4.27 -4.92 -3.35
C GLY A 57 5.26 -5.39 -2.29
N LEU A 58 5.92 -4.46 -1.59
CA LEU A 58 6.85 -4.80 -0.51
C LEU A 58 6.13 -5.45 0.67
N VAL A 59 4.96 -4.94 1.07
CA VAL A 59 4.17 -5.56 2.15
C VAL A 59 3.75 -6.98 1.77
N ALA A 60 3.29 -7.20 0.52
CA ALA A 60 2.97 -8.54 0.03
C ALA A 60 4.20 -9.48 0.06
N ALA A 61 5.34 -8.99 -0.40
CA ALA A 61 6.59 -9.78 -0.39
C ALA A 61 7.03 -10.13 1.04
N ARG A 62 6.89 -9.21 1.98
CA ARG A 62 7.23 -9.44 3.39
C ARG A 62 6.34 -10.51 4.03
N TRP A 63 5.05 -10.51 3.75
CA TRP A 63 4.13 -11.54 4.23
C TRP A 63 4.45 -12.91 3.64
N ARG A 64 4.71 -12.99 2.32
CA ARG A 64 5.12 -14.25 1.67
C ARG A 64 6.44 -14.78 2.23
N HIS A 65 7.39 -13.90 2.52
CA HIS A 65 8.65 -14.29 3.14
C HIS A 65 8.44 -14.81 4.57
N ALA A 66 7.58 -14.17 5.37
CA ALA A 66 7.25 -14.64 6.71
C ALA A 66 6.63 -16.04 6.69
N GLU A 67 5.65 -16.26 5.80
CA GLU A 67 5.02 -17.57 5.60
C GLU A 67 6.06 -18.63 5.20
N ALA A 68 6.88 -18.36 4.19
CA ALA A 68 7.94 -19.28 3.72
C ALA A 68 8.97 -19.60 4.81
N SER A 69 9.20 -18.70 5.74
CA SER A 69 10.14 -18.85 6.86
C SER A 69 9.51 -19.44 8.12
N GLY A 70 8.19 -19.72 8.11
CA GLY A 70 7.45 -20.22 9.27
C GLY A 70 7.25 -19.18 10.37
N ASN A 71 7.34 -17.88 10.06
CA ASN A 71 7.11 -16.78 10.99
C ASN A 71 5.65 -16.34 10.94
N ALA A 72 5.07 -16.04 12.11
CA ALA A 72 3.70 -15.53 12.18
C ALA A 72 3.58 -14.13 11.59
N THR A 73 4.61 -13.30 11.75
CA THR A 73 4.65 -11.91 11.28
C THR A 73 5.95 -11.61 10.51
N PRO A 74 5.94 -10.63 9.58
CA PRO A 74 7.15 -10.19 8.90
C PRO A 74 8.17 -9.57 9.86
N ILE A 75 9.46 -9.72 9.55
CA ILE A 75 10.55 -9.03 10.25
C ILE A 75 10.33 -7.51 10.17
N GLY A 76 10.64 -6.81 11.26
CA GLY A 76 10.57 -5.35 11.32
C GLY A 76 11.52 -4.68 10.30
N LEU A 77 11.17 -3.48 9.88
CA LEU A 77 12.10 -2.60 9.17
C LEU A 77 12.66 -1.60 10.17
N ASP A 78 13.92 -1.25 9.98
CA ASP A 78 14.55 -0.13 10.70
C ASP A 78 13.82 1.18 10.36
N ASP A 79 13.69 2.09 11.33
CA ASP A 79 12.94 3.34 11.18
C ASP A 79 13.49 4.26 10.08
N GLU A 80 14.80 4.20 9.80
CA GLU A 80 15.42 5.00 8.74
C GLU A 80 15.27 4.40 7.35
N LEU A 81 15.01 3.10 7.26
CA LEU A 81 14.99 2.37 5.99
C LEU A 81 13.89 2.84 5.02
N PRO A 82 12.66 3.16 5.45
CA PRO A 82 11.64 3.69 4.55
C PRO A 82 12.07 4.98 3.84
N ASP A 83 12.70 5.91 4.53
CA ASP A 83 13.16 7.18 3.95
C ASP A 83 14.32 6.96 2.97
N LEU A 84 15.24 6.06 3.29
CA LEU A 84 16.34 5.68 2.38
C LEU A 84 15.80 5.01 1.11
N ILE A 85 14.82 4.11 1.23
CA ILE A 85 14.16 3.48 0.10
C ILE A 85 13.49 4.55 -0.77
N ASN A 86 12.70 5.43 -0.19
CA ASN A 86 12.02 6.49 -0.91
C ASN A 86 13.02 7.37 -1.68
N SER A 87 14.04 7.87 -0.97
CA SER A 87 15.05 8.76 -1.56
C SER A 87 15.77 8.11 -2.74
N SER A 88 16.07 6.81 -2.65
CA SER A 88 16.76 6.07 -3.71
C SER A 88 15.86 5.69 -4.88
N ALA A 89 14.57 5.46 -4.64
CA ALA A 89 13.63 4.93 -5.64
C ALA A 89 12.86 6.02 -6.41
N ILE A 90 12.71 7.22 -5.88
CA ILE A 90 12.01 8.33 -6.53
C ILE A 90 12.46 8.55 -7.99
N PRO A 91 13.76 8.60 -8.32
CA PRO A 91 14.20 8.75 -9.70
C PRO A 91 13.67 7.66 -10.63
N ALA A 92 13.60 6.41 -10.16
CA ALA A 92 13.06 5.29 -10.92
C ALA A 92 11.53 5.39 -11.06
N TRP A 93 10.81 5.78 -10.00
CA TRP A 93 9.36 5.95 -10.06
C TRP A 93 8.95 7.07 -11.03
N ARG A 94 9.73 8.13 -11.14
CA ARG A 94 9.51 9.22 -12.11
C ARG A 94 9.66 8.78 -13.59
N LEU A 95 10.32 7.65 -13.84
CA LEU A 95 10.55 7.10 -15.19
C LEU A 95 9.56 6.01 -15.58
N ILE A 96 8.61 5.64 -14.72
CA ILE A 96 7.59 4.65 -15.06
C ILE A 96 6.72 5.20 -16.21
N ASP A 97 6.51 4.39 -17.24
CA ASP A 97 5.64 4.75 -18.37
C ASP A 97 4.23 5.11 -17.86
N PRO A 98 3.73 6.34 -18.11
CA PRO A 98 2.41 6.78 -17.70
C PRO A 98 1.28 5.83 -18.11
N ARG A 99 1.40 5.18 -19.28
CA ARG A 99 0.39 4.23 -19.78
C ARG A 99 0.29 2.94 -18.97
N ARG A 100 1.32 2.60 -18.21
CA ARG A 100 1.42 1.37 -17.39
C ARG A 100 1.12 1.60 -15.91
N LEU A 101 1.23 2.85 -15.47
CA LEU A 101 1.27 3.20 -14.06
C LEU A 101 -0.07 2.90 -13.34
N GLY A 102 -1.20 3.21 -13.98
CA GLY A 102 -2.52 2.93 -13.42
C GLY A 102 -2.75 1.43 -13.21
N ALA A 103 -2.42 0.60 -14.20
CA ALA A 103 -2.53 -0.86 -14.06
C ALA A 103 -1.56 -1.40 -12.99
N LEU A 104 -0.35 -0.86 -12.91
CA LEU A 104 0.65 -1.26 -11.92
C LEU A 104 0.17 -1.02 -10.48
N VAL A 105 -0.33 0.17 -10.18
CA VAL A 105 -0.75 0.52 -8.83
C VAL A 105 -2.00 -0.24 -8.40
N VAL A 106 -2.95 -0.45 -9.30
CA VAL A 106 -4.16 -1.22 -9.03
C VAL A 106 -3.85 -2.71 -8.84
N SER A 107 -2.96 -3.26 -9.67
CA SER A 107 -2.53 -4.66 -9.55
C SER A 107 -1.81 -4.92 -8.22
N ALA A 108 -0.92 -4.03 -7.79
CA ALA A 108 -0.23 -4.15 -6.51
C ALA A 108 -1.21 -4.10 -5.33
N ALA A 109 -2.20 -3.20 -5.38
CA ALA A 109 -3.24 -3.10 -4.37
C ALA A 109 -4.12 -4.37 -4.32
N THR A 110 -4.51 -4.89 -5.47
CA THR A 110 -5.29 -6.14 -5.58
C THR A 110 -4.54 -7.31 -4.94
N ASP A 111 -3.26 -7.46 -5.27
CA ASP A 111 -2.43 -8.56 -4.79
C ASP A 111 -2.25 -8.52 -3.27
N VAL A 112 -1.89 -7.36 -2.71
CA VAL A 112 -1.67 -7.25 -1.26
C VAL A 112 -2.98 -7.39 -0.46
N ASP A 113 -4.10 -6.84 -0.95
CA ASP A 113 -5.38 -6.95 -0.25
C ASP A 113 -5.88 -8.40 -0.22
N ALA A 114 -5.77 -9.13 -1.34
CA ALA A 114 -6.10 -10.54 -1.39
C ALA A 114 -5.23 -11.39 -0.46
N LEU A 115 -3.93 -11.10 -0.41
CA LEU A 115 -3.00 -11.77 0.49
C LEU A 115 -3.35 -11.51 1.96
N ILE A 116 -3.58 -10.26 2.35
CA ILE A 116 -3.94 -9.89 3.71
C ILE A 116 -5.26 -10.54 4.14
N ALA A 117 -6.27 -10.55 3.26
CA ALA A 117 -7.55 -11.21 3.53
C ALA A 117 -7.41 -12.72 3.76
N SER A 118 -6.38 -13.35 3.19
CA SER A 118 -6.09 -14.78 3.34
C SER A 118 -5.20 -15.14 4.53
N LEU A 119 -4.66 -14.17 5.25
CA LEU A 119 -3.73 -14.42 6.36
C LEU A 119 -4.41 -15.25 7.49
N PRO A 120 -3.68 -16.19 8.12
CA PRO A 120 -4.16 -16.87 9.32
C PRO A 120 -4.46 -15.90 10.46
N ALA A 121 -5.41 -16.25 11.33
CA ALA A 121 -5.76 -15.45 12.50
C ALA A 121 -4.53 -15.07 13.35
N ALA A 122 -3.63 -16.02 13.60
CA ALA A 122 -2.41 -15.79 14.36
C ALA A 122 -1.50 -14.70 13.75
N SER A 123 -1.44 -14.62 12.43
CA SER A 123 -0.66 -13.58 11.73
C SER A 123 -1.29 -12.19 11.90
N VAL A 124 -2.61 -12.10 11.78
CA VAL A 124 -3.35 -10.85 11.99
C VAL A 124 -3.22 -10.38 13.43
N GLU A 125 -3.49 -11.25 14.38
CA GLU A 125 -3.40 -10.95 15.80
C GLU A 125 -1.97 -10.57 16.21
N GLY A 126 -0.98 -11.27 15.69
CA GLY A 126 0.43 -10.95 15.91
C GLY A 126 0.80 -9.54 15.44
N ALA A 127 0.43 -9.17 14.22
CA ALA A 127 0.70 -7.83 13.69
C ALA A 127 0.00 -6.72 14.49
N LEU A 128 -1.23 -6.96 14.94
CA LEU A 128 -1.96 -6.02 15.79
C LEU A 128 -1.31 -5.90 17.17
N ALA A 129 -0.94 -7.02 17.80
CA ALA A 129 -0.27 -7.04 19.10
C ALA A 129 1.10 -6.35 19.07
N GLU A 130 1.83 -6.43 17.95
CA GLU A 130 3.10 -5.75 17.75
C GLU A 130 2.96 -4.25 17.42
N GLY A 131 1.72 -3.72 17.33
CA GLY A 131 1.47 -2.32 17.00
C GLY A 131 1.89 -1.95 15.56
N ARG A 132 1.71 -2.87 14.62
CA ARG A 132 2.14 -2.73 13.21
C ARG A 132 0.93 -2.73 12.24
N PRO A 133 -0.05 -1.81 12.42
CA PRO A 133 -1.29 -1.83 11.66
C PRO A 133 -1.08 -1.67 10.15
N ARG A 134 -0.03 -0.98 9.71
CA ARG A 134 0.27 -0.77 8.27
C ARG A 134 0.63 -2.05 7.52
N LEU A 135 0.93 -3.14 8.21
CA LEU A 135 1.09 -4.46 7.60
C LEU A 135 -0.25 -5.09 7.16
N LEU A 136 -1.36 -4.63 7.73
CA LEU A 136 -2.72 -5.14 7.51
C LEU A 136 -3.62 -4.08 6.86
N ASP A 137 -3.60 -2.87 7.40
CA ASP A 137 -4.42 -1.75 6.95
C ASP A 137 -3.66 -0.90 5.94
N ARG A 138 -3.81 -1.24 4.67
CA ARG A 138 -3.19 -0.52 3.56
C ARG A 138 -3.91 0.81 3.25
N SER A 139 -5.14 0.96 3.74
CA SER A 139 -5.90 2.19 3.58
C SER A 139 -5.19 3.39 4.21
N LEU A 140 -4.51 3.21 5.33
CA LEU A 140 -3.76 4.26 6.02
C LEU A 140 -2.74 4.95 5.10
N HIS A 141 -2.04 4.18 4.27
CA HIS A 141 -1.05 4.69 3.33
C HIS A 141 -1.69 5.23 2.04
N ARG A 142 -2.67 4.51 1.50
CA ARG A 142 -3.34 4.89 0.25
C ARG A 142 -4.11 6.19 0.40
N GLU A 143 -4.91 6.35 1.45
CA GLU A 143 -5.74 7.54 1.66
C GLU A 143 -4.92 8.81 1.82
N GLU A 144 -3.78 8.74 2.50
CA GLU A 144 -2.84 9.86 2.63
C GLU A 144 -2.39 10.37 1.24
N HIS A 145 -1.95 9.46 0.37
CA HIS A 145 -1.44 9.84 -0.95
C HIS A 145 -2.55 10.16 -1.96
N ILE A 146 -3.70 9.49 -1.89
CA ILE A 146 -4.88 9.85 -2.70
C ILE A 146 -5.30 11.29 -2.40
N ALA A 147 -5.38 11.66 -1.12
CA ALA A 147 -5.72 13.02 -0.71
C ALA A 147 -4.71 14.06 -1.25
N THR A 148 -3.42 13.73 -1.22
CA THR A 148 -2.35 14.58 -1.78
C THR A 148 -2.51 14.78 -3.28
N VAL A 149 -2.75 13.70 -4.03
CA VAL A 149 -2.97 13.77 -5.50
C VAL A 149 -4.23 14.59 -5.82
N GLU A 150 -5.34 14.30 -5.14
CA GLU A 150 -6.60 15.02 -5.36
C GLU A 150 -6.47 16.53 -5.04
N ALA A 151 -5.74 16.89 -3.99
CA ALA A 151 -5.46 18.29 -3.67
C ALA A 151 -4.66 18.96 -4.80
N ARG A 152 -3.65 18.27 -5.35
CA ARG A 152 -2.82 18.78 -6.45
C ARG A 152 -3.63 18.96 -7.75
N LEU A 153 -4.58 18.06 -8.03
CA LEU A 153 -5.42 18.16 -9.23
C LEU A 153 -6.43 19.31 -9.16
N ARG A 154 -6.75 19.80 -7.96
CA ARG A 154 -7.65 20.94 -7.75
C ARG A 154 -6.92 22.29 -7.75
N ALA A 155 -5.62 22.30 -7.63
CA ALA A 155 -4.78 23.52 -7.59
C ALA A 155 -4.48 24.05 -9.00
#